data_88532b20d495740818b1ae993ad98e1b
#
_entry.id   88532b20d495740818b1ae993ad98e1b
#
_cell.length_a   1.000
_cell.length_b   1.000
_cell.length_c   1.000
_cell.angle_alpha   90.00
_cell.angle_beta   90.00
_cell.angle_gamma   90.00
#
_symmetry.space_group_name_H-M   'P 1'
#
loop_
_entity.id
_entity.type
_entity.pdbx_description
1 polymer ?
#
loop_
_entity_poly.entity_id
_entity_poly.type
_entity_poly.pdbx_seq_one_letter_code
_entity_poly.pdbx_strand_id
1 'polypeptide(L)'
;MIVENTVIPVQNTVMDKTKADIFFETFPRDKVVSYKEYWESIRPQNHDDIFRRYLFSFMSVHTTWESNVKGYNAVKNFSEWFDNKELLLTKIKDSGVGLHNNRTKYIWDFKDKFWSNPKDYIITTKKYHVKKRDSIIQKIRGLGAAKISFSCEMQNPNGCRVVCLDVHLLRLYGCENLKYNKSPKGMETYKKIERHWSIQCGKVGVPCYIMRSLYWNTLQKQEDCRYWSHCLES
;
A
#
# COMPACT_ATOMS: atom_id res chain seq x y z
N MET A 1 34.65 -55.98 19.30
CA MET A 1 34.38 -54.88 18.34
C MET A 1 33.31 -53.95 18.98
N ILE A 2 33.76 -52.83 19.52
CA ILE A 2 32.90 -51.86 20.18
C ILE A 2 32.55 -50.81 19.09
N VAL A 3 31.26 -50.67 18.75
CA VAL A 3 30.78 -49.67 17.81
C VAL A 3 30.57 -48.39 18.61
N GLU A 4 31.45 -47.42 18.42
CA GLU A 4 31.26 -46.06 18.95
C GLU A 4 30.11 -45.38 18.24
N ASN A 5 29.04 -45.09 18.98
CA ASN A 5 27.95 -44.22 18.55
C ASN A 5 28.43 -42.77 18.56
N THR A 6 28.83 -42.26 17.42
CA THR A 6 29.12 -40.84 17.23
C THR A 6 27.79 -40.06 17.23
N VAL A 7 27.46 -39.46 18.36
CA VAL A 7 26.34 -38.49 18.46
C VAL A 7 26.76 -37.23 17.72
N ILE A 8 26.16 -36.98 16.56
CA ILE A 8 26.31 -35.71 15.84
C ILE A 8 25.55 -34.64 16.64
N PRO A 9 26.23 -33.59 17.13
CA PRO A 9 25.52 -32.51 17.81
C PRO A 9 24.62 -31.78 16.80
N VAL A 10 23.31 -31.79 17.03
CA VAL A 10 22.37 -30.95 16.35
C VAL A 10 22.72 -29.52 16.74
N GLN A 11 23.43 -28.80 15.89
CA GLN A 11 23.60 -27.36 16.01
C GLN A 11 22.22 -26.72 15.90
N ASN A 12 21.66 -26.31 17.03
CA ASN A 12 20.57 -25.34 17.09
C ASN A 12 21.08 -24.01 16.52
N THR A 13 21.03 -23.87 15.20
CA THR A 13 21.14 -22.55 14.55
C THR A 13 19.93 -21.77 15.00
N VAL A 14 20.10 -20.91 15.99
CA VAL A 14 19.19 -19.82 16.30
C VAL A 14 19.15 -19.00 15.02
N MET A 15 18.07 -19.16 14.21
CA MET A 15 17.88 -18.32 13.04
C MET A 15 17.76 -16.88 13.53
N ASP A 16 18.70 -16.03 13.14
CA ASP A 16 18.65 -14.60 13.45
C ASP A 16 17.29 -14.03 13.04
N LYS A 17 16.58 -13.45 14.01
CA LYS A 17 15.27 -12.82 13.77
C LYS A 17 15.40 -11.74 12.71
N THR A 18 14.51 -11.74 11.73
CA THR A 18 14.46 -10.68 10.74
C THR A 18 14.01 -9.37 11.41
N LYS A 19 14.35 -8.22 10.80
CA LYS A 19 13.86 -6.91 11.28
C LYS A 19 12.32 -6.88 11.32
N ALA A 20 11.65 -7.63 10.43
CA ALA A 20 10.20 -7.76 10.44
C ALA A 20 9.70 -8.48 11.70
N ASP A 21 10.36 -9.60 12.11
CA ASP A 21 9.99 -10.32 13.33
C ASP A 21 10.15 -9.44 14.58
N ILE A 22 11.27 -8.68 14.65
CA ILE A 22 11.50 -7.73 15.74
C ILE A 22 10.39 -6.68 15.78
N PHE A 23 10.00 -6.12 14.64
CA PHE A 23 8.91 -5.15 14.58
C PHE A 23 7.58 -5.74 15.07
N PHE A 24 7.23 -6.95 14.69
CA PHE A 24 6.00 -7.62 15.17
C PHE A 24 5.99 -7.90 16.67
N GLU A 25 7.15 -8.00 17.30
CA GLU A 25 7.28 -8.13 18.75
C GLU A 25 7.15 -6.78 19.49
N THR A 26 7.60 -5.69 18.87
CA THR A 26 7.81 -4.37 19.52
C THR A 26 6.91 -3.25 19.01
N PHE A 27 6.00 -3.51 18.06
CA PHE A 27 5.12 -2.45 17.51
C PHE A 27 4.27 -1.77 18.62
N PRO A 28 3.89 -0.49 18.47
CA PRO A 28 3.16 0.28 19.48
C PRO A 28 1.71 -0.19 19.61
N ARG A 29 1.49 -1.14 20.54
CA ARG A 29 0.18 -1.81 20.78
C ARG A 29 -0.88 -0.85 21.28
N ASP A 30 -0.49 0.13 22.07
CA ASP A 30 -1.33 1.19 22.62
C ASP A 30 -2.01 2.04 21.53
N LYS A 31 -1.36 2.17 20.38
CA LYS A 31 -1.88 2.96 19.24
C LYS A 31 -2.83 2.19 18.32
N VAL A 32 -2.98 0.87 18.47
CA VAL A 32 -3.77 0.04 17.54
C VAL A 32 -5.23 0.50 17.48
N VAL A 33 -5.86 0.76 18.64
CA VAL A 33 -7.29 1.12 18.70
C VAL A 33 -7.52 2.46 18.00
N SER A 34 -6.76 3.49 18.35
CA SER A 34 -6.91 4.82 17.77
C SER A 34 -6.68 4.82 16.25
N TYR A 35 -5.73 4.01 15.74
CA TYR A 35 -5.51 3.86 14.30
C TYR A 35 -6.68 3.15 13.60
N LYS A 36 -7.24 2.09 14.21
CA LYS A 36 -8.42 1.40 13.68
C LYS A 36 -9.63 2.33 13.55
N GLU A 37 -9.90 3.10 14.59
CA GLU A 37 -11.01 4.06 14.64
C GLU A 37 -10.81 5.17 13.61
N TYR A 38 -9.62 5.75 13.56
CA TYR A 38 -9.29 6.78 12.57
C TYR A 38 -9.50 6.29 11.14
N TRP A 39 -8.92 5.15 10.76
CA TRP A 39 -9.04 4.63 9.40
C TRP A 39 -10.46 4.19 9.05
N GLU A 40 -11.24 3.75 10.04
CA GLU A 40 -12.66 3.45 9.81
C GLU A 40 -13.48 4.74 9.62
N SER A 41 -13.19 5.80 10.37
CA SER A 41 -13.89 7.08 10.25
C SER A 41 -13.76 7.73 8.87
N ILE A 42 -12.64 7.51 8.19
CA ILE A 42 -12.37 8.03 6.84
C ILE A 42 -12.52 6.98 5.74
N ARG A 43 -13.15 5.86 6.04
CA ARG A 43 -13.40 4.80 5.06
C ARG A 43 -14.28 5.34 3.93
N PRO A 44 -13.95 5.04 2.66
CA PRO A 44 -14.77 5.45 1.51
C PRO A 44 -16.22 4.99 1.61
N GLN A 45 -17.15 5.89 1.38
CA GLN A 45 -18.58 5.64 1.47
C GLN A 45 -19.25 5.47 0.09
N ASN A 46 -18.62 5.97 -0.96
CA ASN A 46 -19.15 6.00 -2.32
C ASN A 46 -18.04 5.81 -3.36
N HIS A 47 -18.41 5.82 -4.64
CA HIS A 47 -17.48 5.65 -5.75
C HIS A 47 -16.50 6.83 -5.88
N ASP A 48 -16.92 8.05 -5.57
CA ASP A 48 -16.10 9.24 -5.60
C ASP A 48 -14.92 9.11 -4.64
N ASP A 49 -15.20 8.69 -3.40
CA ASP A 49 -14.17 8.48 -2.39
C ASP A 49 -13.19 7.39 -2.82
N ILE A 50 -13.70 6.30 -3.40
CA ILE A 50 -12.84 5.22 -3.91
C ILE A 50 -11.97 5.72 -5.06
N PHE A 51 -12.53 6.50 -5.98
CA PHE A 51 -11.77 7.12 -7.06
C PHE A 51 -10.66 8.02 -6.53
N ARG A 52 -10.94 8.83 -5.50
CA ARG A 52 -9.93 9.65 -4.81
C ARG A 52 -8.81 8.82 -4.18
N ARG A 53 -9.08 7.60 -3.66
CA ARG A 53 -8.01 6.68 -3.18
C ARG A 53 -7.07 6.26 -4.31
N TYR A 54 -7.59 6.04 -5.51
CA TYR A 54 -6.77 5.79 -6.68
C TYR A 54 -5.96 7.02 -7.11
N LEU A 55 -6.56 8.21 -7.13
CA LEU A 55 -5.85 9.45 -7.42
C LEU A 55 -4.67 9.64 -6.47
N PHE A 56 -4.87 9.42 -5.17
CA PHE A 56 -3.80 9.47 -4.19
C PHE A 56 -2.67 8.46 -4.50
N SER A 57 -3.04 7.26 -4.90
CA SER A 57 -2.05 6.23 -5.29
C SER A 57 -1.28 6.60 -6.55
N PHE A 58 -1.91 7.23 -7.55
CA PHE A 58 -1.22 7.74 -8.73
C PHE A 58 -0.21 8.84 -8.36
N MET A 59 -0.56 9.73 -7.44
CA MET A 59 0.34 10.78 -6.98
C MET A 59 1.50 10.22 -6.15
N SER A 60 1.33 9.08 -5.48
CA SER A 60 2.36 8.45 -4.64
C SER A 60 3.46 7.69 -5.41
N VAL A 61 3.40 7.62 -6.74
CA VAL A 61 4.40 6.90 -7.56
C VAL A 61 5.69 7.73 -7.66
N HIS A 62 6.82 7.17 -7.22
CA HIS A 62 8.14 7.82 -7.30
C HIS A 62 8.15 9.28 -6.80
N THR A 63 7.61 9.50 -5.62
CA THR A 63 7.54 10.84 -5.02
C THR A 63 7.71 10.78 -3.51
N THR A 64 8.02 11.92 -2.89
CA THR A 64 8.00 12.10 -1.44
C THR A 64 6.57 12.19 -0.93
N TRP A 65 6.38 12.02 0.37
CA TRP A 65 5.07 12.20 1.00
C TRP A 65 4.48 13.60 0.75
N GLU A 66 5.28 14.63 0.98
CA GLU A 66 4.87 16.03 0.80
C GLU A 66 4.43 16.32 -0.65
N SER A 67 5.24 15.90 -1.63
CA SER A 67 4.88 16.06 -3.06
C SER A 67 3.65 15.24 -3.44
N ASN A 68 3.44 14.05 -2.82
CA ASN A 68 2.23 13.27 -3.01
C ASN A 68 0.99 14.04 -2.55
N VAL A 69 1.04 14.64 -1.35
CA VAL A 69 -0.07 15.44 -0.80
C VAL A 69 -0.36 16.65 -1.69
N LYS A 70 0.66 17.41 -2.12
CA LYS A 70 0.50 18.53 -3.05
C LYS A 70 -0.17 18.10 -4.36
N GLY A 71 0.32 17.00 -4.97
CA GLY A 71 -0.26 16.47 -6.20
C GLY A 71 -1.69 15.99 -6.01
N TYR A 72 -1.99 15.32 -4.92
CA TYR A 72 -3.35 14.87 -4.62
C TYR A 72 -4.31 16.05 -4.43
N ASN A 73 -3.94 17.07 -3.66
CA ASN A 73 -4.76 18.25 -3.43
C ASN A 73 -5.09 18.99 -4.74
N ALA A 74 -4.15 18.98 -5.69
CA ALA A 74 -4.39 19.59 -7.01
C ALA A 74 -5.47 18.86 -7.85
N VAL A 75 -5.67 17.54 -7.62
CA VAL A 75 -6.55 16.72 -8.47
C VAL A 75 -7.75 16.11 -7.74
N LYS A 76 -7.85 16.22 -6.41
CA LYS A 76 -8.91 15.58 -5.61
C LYS A 76 -10.33 16.04 -6.00
N ASN A 77 -10.47 17.29 -6.41
CA ASN A 77 -11.72 17.85 -6.96
C ASN A 77 -11.83 17.49 -8.45
N PHE A 78 -12.03 16.22 -8.72
CA PHE A 78 -11.98 15.71 -10.09
C PHE A 78 -13.12 16.25 -10.98
N SER A 79 -14.22 16.71 -10.45
CA SER A 79 -15.29 17.37 -11.20
C SER A 79 -14.80 18.55 -12.03
N GLU A 80 -13.77 19.26 -11.57
CA GLU A 80 -13.22 20.42 -12.27
C GLU A 80 -12.53 20.04 -13.59
N TRP A 81 -11.85 18.89 -13.62
CA TRP A 81 -11.07 18.45 -14.79
C TRP A 81 -11.63 17.20 -15.47
N PHE A 82 -12.79 16.71 -15.04
CA PHE A 82 -13.36 15.44 -15.50
C PHE A 82 -13.47 15.34 -17.02
N ASP A 83 -13.86 16.42 -17.70
CA ASP A 83 -13.98 16.52 -19.15
C ASP A 83 -12.88 17.36 -19.82
N ASN A 84 -11.86 17.76 -19.04
CA ASN A 84 -10.79 18.63 -19.52
C ASN A 84 -9.41 18.08 -19.16
N LYS A 85 -8.82 17.33 -20.10
CA LYS A 85 -7.51 16.70 -19.94
C LYS A 85 -6.38 17.72 -19.79
N GLU A 86 -6.47 18.84 -20.47
CA GLU A 86 -5.46 19.91 -20.41
C GLU A 86 -5.46 20.58 -19.03
N LEU A 87 -6.64 20.76 -18.43
CA LEU A 87 -6.74 21.25 -17.06
C LEU A 87 -6.13 20.25 -16.06
N LEU A 88 -6.38 18.95 -16.23
CA LEU A 88 -5.73 17.92 -15.43
C LEU A 88 -4.20 17.99 -15.54
N LEU A 89 -3.67 18.13 -16.76
CA LEU A 89 -2.22 18.27 -17.00
C LEU A 89 -1.66 19.51 -16.29
N THR A 90 -2.33 20.65 -16.42
CA THR A 90 -1.94 21.92 -15.78
C THR A 90 -1.90 21.77 -14.26
N LYS A 91 -2.98 21.26 -13.65
CA LYS A 91 -3.04 21.02 -12.20
C LYS A 91 -1.90 20.12 -11.68
N ILE A 92 -1.62 19.02 -12.36
CA ILE A 92 -0.52 18.11 -11.97
C ILE A 92 0.84 18.80 -12.14
N LYS A 93 1.06 19.52 -13.22
CA LYS A 93 2.30 20.25 -13.50
C LYS A 93 2.55 21.33 -12.44
N ASP A 94 1.56 22.15 -12.14
CA ASP A 94 1.66 23.26 -11.20
C ASP A 94 1.86 22.77 -9.75
N SER A 95 1.37 21.58 -9.41
CA SER A 95 1.62 20.96 -8.10
C SER A 95 3.09 20.58 -7.86
N GLY A 96 3.92 20.51 -8.90
CA GLY A 96 5.34 20.12 -8.81
C GLY A 96 5.58 18.65 -8.54
N VAL A 97 4.57 17.78 -8.59
CA VAL A 97 4.69 16.35 -8.22
C VAL A 97 5.58 15.53 -9.16
N GLY A 98 5.99 16.08 -10.29
CA GLY A 98 6.78 15.40 -11.32
C GLY A 98 5.97 14.39 -12.15
N LEU A 99 6.60 13.85 -13.19
CA LEU A 99 5.99 12.86 -14.10
C LEU A 99 4.62 13.28 -14.65
N HIS A 100 4.35 14.58 -14.75
CA HIS A 100 3.04 15.15 -15.03
C HIS A 100 2.40 14.58 -16.31
N ASN A 101 3.13 14.43 -17.41
CA ASN A 101 2.61 13.85 -18.65
C ASN A 101 2.14 12.40 -18.48
N ASN A 102 2.95 11.58 -17.81
CA ASN A 102 2.60 10.17 -17.58
C ASN A 102 1.43 10.04 -16.60
N ARG A 103 1.44 10.83 -15.50
CA ARG A 103 0.34 10.82 -14.53
C ARG A 103 -0.97 11.24 -15.19
N THR A 104 -0.96 12.35 -15.95
CA THR A 104 -2.13 12.81 -16.70
C THR A 104 -2.66 11.72 -17.62
N LYS A 105 -1.79 11.12 -18.43
CA LYS A 105 -2.18 10.04 -19.34
C LYS A 105 -2.84 8.88 -18.59
N TYR A 106 -2.21 8.39 -17.53
CA TYR A 106 -2.69 7.21 -16.81
C TYR A 106 -3.97 7.49 -16.00
N ILE A 107 -4.10 8.66 -15.39
CA ILE A 107 -5.31 9.07 -14.66
C ILE A 107 -6.47 9.26 -15.65
N TRP A 108 -6.20 9.89 -16.80
CA TRP A 108 -7.20 10.10 -17.85
C TRP A 108 -7.76 8.77 -18.37
N ASP A 109 -6.87 7.84 -18.73
CA ASP A 109 -7.26 6.50 -19.18
C ASP A 109 -8.00 5.71 -18.07
N PHE A 110 -7.60 5.90 -16.82
CA PHE A 110 -8.23 5.23 -15.67
C PHE A 110 -9.61 5.78 -15.35
N LYS A 111 -9.79 7.09 -15.43
CA LYS A 111 -11.08 7.77 -15.21
C LYS A 111 -12.20 7.09 -16.01
N ASP A 112 -12.04 6.96 -17.30
CA ASP A 112 -13.07 6.38 -18.17
C ASP A 112 -13.36 4.92 -17.80
N LYS A 113 -12.32 4.13 -17.55
CA LYS A 113 -12.46 2.73 -17.14
C LYS A 113 -13.16 2.58 -15.79
N PHE A 114 -12.80 3.42 -14.82
CA PHE A 114 -13.40 3.36 -13.49
C PHE A 114 -14.88 3.70 -13.54
N TRP A 115 -15.26 4.79 -14.19
CA TRP A 115 -16.64 5.23 -14.25
C TRP A 115 -17.53 4.37 -15.14
N SER A 116 -16.96 3.68 -16.13
CA SER A 116 -17.69 2.69 -16.93
C SER A 116 -18.06 1.44 -16.10
N ASN A 117 -17.22 1.01 -15.17
CA ASN A 117 -17.50 -0.14 -14.30
C ASN A 117 -16.75 -0.04 -12.95
N PRO A 118 -17.23 0.76 -11.99
CA PRO A 118 -16.55 0.93 -10.70
C PRO A 118 -16.34 -0.38 -9.92
N LYS A 119 -17.27 -1.35 -10.05
CA LYS A 119 -17.20 -2.65 -9.36
C LYS A 119 -15.92 -3.42 -9.69
N ASP A 120 -15.33 -3.18 -10.85
CA ASP A 120 -14.06 -3.81 -11.25
C ASP A 120 -12.89 -3.39 -10.38
N TYR A 121 -12.97 -2.25 -9.72
CA TYR A 121 -11.89 -1.60 -8.96
C TYR A 121 -12.13 -1.54 -7.45
N ILE A 122 -13.24 -2.12 -6.98
CA ILE A 122 -13.65 -2.08 -5.57
C ILE A 122 -13.32 -3.39 -4.86
N ILE A 123 -12.79 -3.30 -3.64
CA ILE A 123 -12.60 -4.42 -2.73
C ILE A 123 -13.85 -4.56 -1.86
N THR A 124 -14.76 -5.46 -2.23
CA THR A 124 -16.07 -5.61 -1.54
C THR A 124 -16.15 -6.80 -0.58
N THR A 125 -15.25 -7.78 -0.69
CA THR A 125 -15.35 -9.03 0.06
C THR A 125 -14.09 -9.31 0.87
N LYS A 126 -14.22 -10.01 2.01
CA LYS A 126 -13.09 -10.47 2.82
C LYS A 126 -12.30 -11.63 2.17
N LYS A 127 -12.80 -12.17 1.05
CA LYS A 127 -12.18 -13.28 0.32
C LYS A 127 -11.61 -12.81 -1.01
N TYR A 128 -10.54 -13.44 -1.46
CA TYR A 128 -9.94 -13.23 -2.79
C TYR A 128 -9.31 -11.85 -3.05
N HIS A 129 -8.93 -11.08 -2.02
CA HIS A 129 -8.34 -9.76 -2.21
C HIS A 129 -7.10 -9.78 -3.11
N VAL A 130 -6.23 -10.78 -2.99
CA VAL A 130 -5.04 -10.93 -3.85
C VAL A 130 -5.45 -11.14 -5.31
N LYS A 131 -6.43 -12.01 -5.59
CA LYS A 131 -6.95 -12.23 -6.95
C LYS A 131 -7.58 -10.95 -7.52
N LYS A 132 -8.33 -10.23 -6.70
CA LYS A 132 -8.95 -8.96 -7.10
C LYS A 132 -7.88 -7.91 -7.40
N ARG A 133 -6.88 -7.72 -6.51
CA ARG A 133 -5.75 -6.84 -6.75
C ARG A 133 -5.02 -7.20 -8.05
N ASP A 134 -4.72 -8.48 -8.27
CA ASP A 134 -4.03 -8.95 -9.45
C ASP A 134 -4.86 -8.67 -10.74
N SER A 135 -6.18 -8.82 -10.69
CA SER A 135 -7.10 -8.43 -11.77
C SER A 135 -7.06 -6.91 -12.05
N ILE A 136 -7.03 -6.09 -11.01
CA ILE A 136 -6.95 -4.63 -11.14
C ILE A 136 -5.62 -4.21 -11.80
N ILE A 137 -4.50 -4.85 -11.44
CA ILE A 137 -3.18 -4.57 -12.04
C ILE A 137 -3.22 -4.72 -13.57
N GLN A 138 -3.96 -5.70 -14.08
CA GLN A 138 -4.07 -5.93 -15.54
C GLN A 138 -4.88 -4.83 -16.25
N LYS A 139 -5.71 -4.09 -15.53
CA LYS A 139 -6.63 -3.09 -16.08
C LYS A 139 -6.09 -1.66 -16.00
N ILE A 140 -5.18 -1.38 -15.04
CA ILE A 140 -4.67 -0.02 -14.77
C ILE A 140 -3.23 0.11 -15.22
N ARG A 141 -2.94 1.10 -16.05
CA ARG A 141 -1.57 1.50 -16.38
C ARG A 141 -1.05 2.52 -15.36
N GLY A 142 0.25 2.50 -15.09
CA GLY A 142 0.91 3.46 -14.21
C GLY A 142 0.93 3.09 -12.73
N LEU A 143 0.15 2.09 -12.31
CA LEU A 143 0.17 1.57 -10.94
C LEU A 143 0.62 0.10 -10.94
N GLY A 144 1.70 -0.19 -10.23
CA GLY A 144 2.16 -1.56 -9.97
C GLY A 144 1.50 -2.18 -8.72
N ALA A 145 1.90 -3.42 -8.40
CA ALA A 145 1.32 -4.21 -7.32
C ALA A 145 1.24 -3.45 -5.98
N ALA A 146 2.32 -2.78 -5.56
CA ALA A 146 2.34 -2.03 -4.30
C ALA A 146 1.31 -0.89 -4.30
N LYS A 147 1.21 -0.10 -5.38
CA LYS A 147 0.30 1.05 -5.43
C LYS A 147 -1.17 0.65 -5.60
N ILE A 148 -1.45 -0.44 -6.31
CA ILE A 148 -2.80 -1.03 -6.32
C ILE A 148 -3.14 -1.61 -4.94
N SER A 149 -2.21 -2.32 -4.28
CA SER A 149 -2.43 -2.77 -2.89
C SER A 149 -2.71 -1.59 -1.97
N PHE A 150 -2.00 -0.46 -2.13
CA PHE A 150 -2.25 0.74 -1.35
C PHE A 150 -3.66 1.30 -1.55
N SER A 151 -4.14 1.39 -2.80
CA SER A 151 -5.55 1.75 -3.08
C SER A 151 -6.53 0.80 -2.39
N CYS A 152 -6.26 -0.51 -2.44
CA CYS A 152 -7.10 -1.53 -1.81
C CYS A 152 -7.14 -1.41 -0.27
N GLU A 153 -5.99 -1.16 0.35
CA GLU A 153 -5.87 -0.93 1.79
C GLU A 153 -6.69 0.29 2.24
N MET A 154 -6.58 1.39 1.51
CA MET A 154 -7.33 2.62 1.80
C MET A 154 -8.85 2.48 1.59
N GLN A 155 -9.28 1.55 0.73
CA GLN A 155 -10.71 1.24 0.54
C GLN A 155 -11.31 0.44 1.69
N ASN A 156 -10.53 -0.44 2.32
CA ASN A 156 -10.98 -1.31 3.39
C ASN A 156 -9.87 -1.51 4.44
N PRO A 157 -9.56 -0.48 5.22
CA PRO A 157 -8.39 -0.45 6.09
C PRO A 157 -8.39 -1.53 7.18
N ASN A 158 -9.56 -1.86 7.71
CA ASN A 158 -9.70 -2.87 8.76
C ASN A 158 -9.89 -4.30 8.22
N GLY A 159 -10.19 -4.48 6.94
CA GLY A 159 -10.52 -5.78 6.36
C GLY A 159 -9.63 -6.23 5.21
N CYS A 160 -8.82 -5.36 4.63
CA CYS A 160 -7.99 -5.68 3.48
C CYS A 160 -6.86 -6.65 3.85
N ARG A 161 -6.63 -7.64 2.97
CA ARG A 161 -5.59 -8.67 3.16
C ARG A 161 -4.47 -8.61 2.13
N VAL A 162 -4.46 -7.62 1.25
CA VAL A 162 -3.30 -7.29 0.43
C VAL A 162 -2.48 -6.22 1.13
N VAL A 163 -1.20 -6.13 0.81
CA VAL A 163 -0.28 -5.23 1.50
C VAL A 163 0.52 -4.42 0.49
N CYS A 164 0.58 -3.12 0.69
CA CYS A 164 1.48 -2.25 -0.06
C CYS A 164 2.92 -2.46 0.45
N LEU A 165 3.65 -3.35 -0.20
CA LEU A 165 5.08 -3.52 0.07
C LEU A 165 5.87 -2.42 -0.65
N ASP A 166 5.95 -1.26 -0.03
CA ASP A 166 6.84 -0.19 -0.47
C ASP A 166 8.30 -0.47 -0.09
N VAL A 167 9.21 0.41 -0.47
CA VAL A 167 10.64 0.25 -0.19
C VAL A 167 10.94 0.14 1.31
N HIS A 168 10.14 0.79 2.15
CA HIS A 168 10.34 0.77 3.60
C HIS A 168 9.96 -0.58 4.20
N LEU A 169 8.79 -1.13 3.81
CA LEU A 169 8.42 -2.48 4.21
C LEU A 169 9.39 -3.52 3.66
N LEU A 170 9.79 -3.40 2.40
CA LEU A 170 10.75 -4.33 1.81
C LEU A 170 12.10 -4.33 2.55
N ARG A 171 12.54 -3.21 3.12
CA ARG A 171 13.74 -3.14 3.97
C ARG A 171 13.66 -3.98 5.24
N LEU A 172 12.46 -4.15 5.82
CA LEU A 172 12.28 -5.05 6.96
C LEU A 172 12.63 -6.50 6.62
N TYR A 173 12.53 -6.85 5.35
CA TYR A 173 12.82 -8.18 4.81
C TYR A 173 14.17 -8.28 4.08
N GLY A 174 14.98 -7.21 4.09
CA GLY A 174 16.24 -7.15 3.32
C GLY A 174 16.03 -7.22 1.80
N CYS A 175 14.87 -6.76 1.31
CA CYS A 175 14.43 -6.89 -0.08
C CYS A 175 14.13 -5.54 -0.75
N GLU A 176 14.72 -4.44 -0.30
CA GLU A 176 14.46 -3.07 -0.81
C GLU A 176 14.75 -2.91 -2.31
N ASN A 177 15.64 -3.75 -2.86
CA ASN A 177 15.99 -3.75 -4.28
C ASN A 177 15.12 -4.70 -5.14
N LEU A 178 14.06 -5.29 -4.56
CA LEU A 178 13.20 -6.26 -5.23
C LEU A 178 12.47 -5.64 -6.43
N LYS A 179 12.77 -6.13 -7.63
CA LYS A 179 12.13 -5.67 -8.89
C LYS A 179 10.89 -6.52 -9.23
N TYR A 180 9.90 -6.52 -8.34
CA TYR A 180 8.70 -7.36 -8.45
C TYR A 180 7.82 -7.06 -9.67
N ASN A 181 7.81 -5.84 -10.20
CA ASN A 181 7.04 -5.50 -11.39
C ASN A 181 7.74 -5.91 -12.71
N LYS A 182 8.98 -6.40 -12.66
CA LYS A 182 9.80 -6.67 -13.84
C LYS A 182 10.04 -8.15 -14.10
N SER A 183 9.70 -9.03 -13.18
CA SER A 183 9.90 -10.47 -13.35
C SER A 183 8.89 -11.30 -12.58
N PRO A 184 8.50 -12.49 -13.09
CA PRO A 184 7.65 -13.44 -12.36
C PRO A 184 8.23 -13.85 -11.02
N LYS A 185 9.55 -14.12 -10.95
CA LYS A 185 10.25 -14.47 -9.70
C LYS A 185 10.19 -13.34 -8.67
N GLY A 186 10.35 -12.09 -9.11
CA GLY A 186 10.22 -10.92 -8.22
C GLY A 186 8.80 -10.79 -7.66
N MET A 187 7.78 -11.02 -8.49
CA MET A 187 6.38 -11.02 -8.06
C MET A 187 6.07 -12.19 -7.10
N GLU A 188 6.64 -13.35 -7.31
CA GLU A 188 6.52 -14.47 -6.38
C GLU A 188 7.10 -14.12 -5.00
N THR A 189 8.29 -13.52 -4.97
CA THR A 189 8.91 -13.04 -3.73
C THR A 189 8.05 -11.99 -3.04
N TYR A 190 7.50 -11.03 -3.79
CA TYR A 190 6.54 -10.06 -3.27
C TYR A 190 5.36 -10.76 -2.56
N LYS A 191 4.75 -11.74 -3.22
CA LYS A 191 3.62 -12.50 -2.66
C LYS A 191 3.99 -13.32 -1.43
N LYS A 192 5.21 -13.85 -1.35
CA LYS A 192 5.71 -14.56 -0.14
C LYS A 192 5.82 -13.59 1.05
N ILE A 193 6.39 -12.40 0.84
CA ILE A 193 6.51 -11.36 1.87
C ILE A 193 5.12 -10.89 2.30
N GLU A 194 4.22 -10.60 1.35
CA GLU A 194 2.85 -10.19 1.62
C GLU A 194 2.10 -11.22 2.46
N ARG A 195 2.26 -12.52 2.12
CA ARG A 195 1.67 -13.61 2.89
C ARG A 195 2.23 -13.69 4.31
N HIS A 196 3.56 -13.57 4.47
CA HIS A 196 4.20 -13.57 5.79
C HIS A 196 3.66 -12.41 6.65
N TRP A 197 3.64 -11.19 6.12
CA TRP A 197 3.07 -10.03 6.80
C TRP A 197 1.64 -10.28 7.26
N SER A 198 0.79 -10.78 6.36
CA SER A 198 -0.62 -11.07 6.66
C SER A 198 -0.79 -12.13 7.76
N ILE A 199 0.06 -13.16 7.77
CA ILE A 199 0.06 -14.20 8.80
C ILE A 199 0.45 -13.61 10.16
N GLN A 200 1.51 -12.80 10.22
CA GLN A 200 1.96 -12.19 11.47
C GLN A 200 0.90 -11.20 12.01
N CYS A 201 0.31 -10.38 11.15
CA CYS A 201 -0.82 -9.52 11.52
C CYS A 201 -1.99 -10.34 12.10
N GLY A 202 -2.31 -11.49 11.50
CA GLY A 202 -3.34 -12.40 12.00
C GLY A 202 -3.02 -12.97 13.40
N LYS A 203 -1.75 -13.33 13.65
CA LYS A 203 -1.32 -13.84 14.96
C LYS A 203 -1.48 -12.81 16.08
N VAL A 204 -1.23 -11.54 15.79
CA VAL A 204 -1.35 -10.45 16.78
C VAL A 204 -2.72 -9.75 16.78
N GLY A 205 -3.65 -10.16 15.91
CA GLY A 205 -5.01 -9.62 15.85
C GLY A 205 -5.12 -8.20 15.31
N VAL A 206 -4.12 -7.74 14.54
CA VAL A 206 -4.09 -6.37 13.98
C VAL A 206 -4.27 -6.43 12.46
N PRO A 207 -5.17 -5.61 11.85
CA PRO A 207 -5.32 -5.54 10.40
C PRO A 207 -4.01 -5.17 9.69
N CYS A 208 -3.77 -5.74 8.50
CA CYS A 208 -2.52 -5.54 7.76
C CYS A 208 -2.21 -4.07 7.50
N TYR A 209 -3.21 -3.27 7.13
CA TYR A 209 -3.03 -1.85 6.87
C TYR A 209 -2.76 -1.04 8.14
N ILE A 210 -3.44 -1.36 9.22
CA ILE A 210 -3.18 -0.72 10.52
C ILE A 210 -1.74 -1.00 10.96
N MET A 211 -1.30 -2.26 10.88
CA MET A 211 0.09 -2.62 11.20
C MET A 211 1.09 -1.87 10.31
N ARG A 212 0.82 -1.75 9.01
CA ARG A 212 1.66 -0.99 8.09
C ARG A 212 1.67 0.51 8.43
N SER A 213 0.54 1.07 8.80
CA SER A 213 0.44 2.48 9.21
C SER A 213 1.22 2.75 10.51
N LEU A 214 1.15 1.83 11.47
CA LEU A 214 1.97 1.89 12.69
C LEU A 214 3.47 1.85 12.37
N TYR A 215 3.89 0.93 11.48
CA TYR A 215 5.28 0.87 11.05
C TYR A 215 5.71 2.16 10.34
N TRP A 216 4.89 2.66 9.41
CA TRP A 216 5.16 3.91 8.71
C TRP A 216 5.34 5.07 9.70
N ASN A 217 4.49 5.14 10.74
CA ASN A 217 4.60 6.18 11.75
C ASN A 217 5.93 6.13 12.52
N THR A 218 6.51 4.93 12.73
CA THR A 218 7.83 4.81 13.38
C THR A 218 8.97 5.39 12.54
N LEU A 219 8.78 5.53 11.22
CA LEU A 219 9.77 6.09 10.30
C LEU A 219 9.68 7.61 10.16
N GLN A 220 8.57 8.21 10.60
CA GLN A 220 8.35 9.63 10.50
C GLN A 220 8.94 10.36 11.71
N LYS A 221 9.41 11.58 11.49
CA LYS A 221 9.91 12.45 12.56
C LYS A 221 8.81 13.17 13.33
N GLN A 222 7.58 13.10 12.85
CA GLN A 222 6.40 13.75 13.43
C GLN A 222 5.58 12.73 14.20
N GLU A 223 5.00 13.12 15.33
CA GLU A 223 4.28 12.23 16.22
C GLU A 223 2.96 11.68 15.66
N ASP A 224 2.32 12.38 14.73
CA ASP A 224 1.05 11.95 14.14
C ASP A 224 1.10 12.02 12.61
N CYS A 225 1.45 10.89 11.98
CA CYS A 225 1.56 10.75 10.54
C CYS A 225 0.42 9.93 9.96
N ARG A 226 -0.81 10.17 10.40
CA ARG A 226 -1.98 9.58 9.75
C ARG A 226 -2.15 10.17 8.35
N TYR A 227 -2.12 9.32 7.36
CA TYR A 227 -1.98 9.69 5.95
C TYR A 227 -2.98 10.71 5.43
N TRP A 228 -4.22 10.67 5.95
CA TRP A 228 -5.28 11.53 5.44
C TRP A 228 -5.51 12.80 6.24
N SER A 229 -4.99 12.92 7.45
CA SER A 229 -5.15 14.14 8.24
C SER A 229 -4.68 15.36 7.47
N HIS A 230 -3.54 15.26 6.78
CA HIS A 230 -3.02 16.34 5.94
C HIS A 230 -3.81 16.61 4.65
N CYS A 231 -4.71 15.71 4.26
CA CYS A 231 -5.46 15.81 3.02
C CYS A 231 -6.93 16.19 3.25
N LEU A 232 -7.45 15.95 4.46
CA LEU A 232 -8.84 16.24 4.83
C LEU A 232 -9.00 17.59 5.53
N GLU A 233 -7.93 18.08 6.16
CA GLU A 233 -7.93 19.35 6.90
C GLU A 233 -7.62 20.57 6.01
N SER A 234 -7.44 20.38 4.71
CA SER A 234 -7.10 21.45 3.74
C SER A 234 -8.23 21.76 2.79
#